data_bc6db354671b6e223f265385499366b0
#
_entry.id   bc6db354671b6e223f265385499366b0
#
_cell.length_a   1.000
_cell.length_b   1.000
_cell.length_c   1.000
_cell.angle_alpha   90.00
_cell.angle_beta   90.00
_cell.angle_gamma   90.00
#
_symmetry.space_group_name_H-M   'P 1'
#
loop_
_entity.id
_entity.type
_entity.pdbx_description
1 polymer ?
#
loop_
_entity_poly.entity_id
_entity_poly.type
_entity_poly.pdbx_seq_one_letter_code
_entity_poly.pdbx_strand_id
1 'polypeptide(L)'
;IKEISISSNEGGKAVSLQGGFFELKYYESIMSNTVKATLIYTDSGDTIDGKTARSGLPIVKDEMVTLKFEDNNKNTLEFSEKKNNELYVKKVTPLLEDTRSETIGLTLVSAEDLTNTKVNLKNRFDGKISDSVNRILTEGNFKGLGTKKKVDIEATTNSLNKIPNNKHPFYWLNKFSSQAVSETTQKLGESAGYFFYETSEGFFFKSIDTLLDQKPKKSFIYNETPDSRGIDVPESYDGKALEMQSDNRIDAVQKSKMGMTSNRIVT
;
A
#
# COMPACT_ATOMS: atom_id res chain seq x y z
N ILE A 1 0.09 19.83 0.84
CA ILE A 1 0.08 19.19 -0.48
C ILE A 1 0.80 20.10 -1.45
N LYS A 2 1.71 19.56 -2.27
CA LYS A 2 2.49 20.33 -3.26
C LYS A 2 1.93 20.17 -4.67
N GLU A 3 1.41 19.02 -5.00
CA GLU A 3 0.86 18.72 -6.32
C GLU A 3 -0.23 17.66 -6.24
N ILE A 4 -1.33 17.90 -6.95
CA ILE A 4 -2.35 16.91 -7.29
C ILE A 4 -2.70 17.16 -8.75
N SER A 5 -2.39 16.20 -9.62
CA SER A 5 -2.73 16.29 -11.04
C SER A 5 -3.22 14.95 -11.57
N ILE A 6 -4.08 15.02 -12.57
CA ILE A 6 -4.67 13.85 -13.24
C ILE A 6 -4.38 13.96 -14.75
N SER A 7 -3.99 12.83 -15.34
CA SER A 7 -3.73 12.71 -16.78
C SER A 7 -4.73 11.76 -17.42
N SER A 8 -5.25 12.12 -18.60
CA SER A 8 -6.13 11.24 -19.36
C SER A 8 -5.39 10.00 -19.88
N ASN A 9 -6.09 8.88 -19.99
CA ASN A 9 -5.60 7.66 -20.64
C ASN A 9 -5.39 7.81 -22.15
N GLU A 10 -6.09 8.73 -22.78
CA GLU A 10 -6.02 8.97 -24.24
C GLU A 10 -4.86 9.89 -24.62
N GLY A 11 -4.02 10.27 -23.66
CA GLY A 11 -2.97 11.26 -23.82
C GLY A 11 -3.51 12.69 -23.64
N GLY A 12 -2.60 13.63 -23.42
CA GLY A 12 -2.95 15.02 -23.18
C GLY A 12 -2.16 15.60 -22.03
N LYS A 13 -2.42 16.88 -21.71
CA LYS A 13 -1.78 17.56 -20.59
C LYS A 13 -2.43 17.11 -19.28
N ALA A 14 -1.59 16.90 -18.27
CA ALA A 14 -2.09 16.71 -16.91
C ALA A 14 -2.84 17.95 -16.44
N VAL A 15 -3.95 17.73 -15.75
CA VAL A 15 -4.79 18.79 -15.19
C VAL A 15 -4.62 18.82 -13.69
N SER A 16 -4.40 20.01 -13.14
CA SER A 16 -4.29 20.19 -11.70
C SER A 16 -5.68 20.16 -11.05
N LEU A 17 -5.82 19.31 -10.03
CA LEU A 17 -7.01 19.26 -9.17
C LEU A 17 -6.79 20.02 -7.84
N GLN A 18 -5.67 20.71 -7.71
CA GLN A 18 -5.27 21.37 -6.44
C GLN A 18 -6.23 22.49 -6.05
N GLY A 19 -6.77 23.24 -7.01
CA GLY A 19 -7.69 24.35 -6.75
C GLY A 19 -9.02 23.93 -6.12
N GLY A 20 -9.49 22.72 -6.42
CA GLY A 20 -10.72 22.14 -5.88
C GLY A 20 -10.51 21.09 -4.82
N PHE A 21 -9.28 20.90 -4.37
CA PHE A 21 -8.94 19.87 -3.37
C PHE A 21 -9.75 20.06 -2.07
N PHE A 22 -10.38 18.97 -1.63
CA PHE A 22 -11.13 18.94 -0.38
C PHE A 22 -10.49 18.00 0.66
N GLU A 23 -10.30 16.72 0.30
CA GLU A 23 -9.77 15.71 1.21
C GLU A 23 -8.93 14.68 0.47
N LEU A 24 -7.86 14.21 1.12
CA LEU A 24 -7.07 13.08 0.68
C LEU A 24 -6.81 12.15 1.85
N LYS A 25 -7.15 10.89 1.66
CA LYS A 25 -6.83 9.81 2.58
C LYS A 25 -5.93 8.82 1.88
N TYR A 26 -4.77 8.55 2.44
CA TYR A 26 -3.82 7.57 1.97
C TYR A 26 -3.73 6.40 2.95
N TYR A 27 -3.71 5.17 2.42
CA TYR A 27 -3.75 3.94 3.21
C TYR A 27 -2.61 3.02 2.83
N GLU A 28 -1.77 2.71 3.80
CA GLU A 28 -0.79 1.62 3.78
C GLU A 28 -1.13 0.63 4.89
N SER A 29 -1.00 -0.67 4.60
CA SER A 29 -1.20 -1.70 5.59
C SER A 29 -0.45 -2.97 5.20
N ILE A 30 0.20 -3.62 6.16
CA ILE A 30 0.80 -4.94 5.98
C ILE A 30 -0.23 -6.03 5.63
N MET A 31 -1.51 -5.74 5.85
CA MET A 31 -2.62 -6.63 5.52
C MET A 31 -3.25 -6.33 4.16
N SER A 32 -2.73 -5.33 3.43
CA SER A 32 -3.23 -4.95 2.10
C SER A 32 -2.18 -5.20 1.03
N ASN A 33 -2.57 -5.87 -0.05
CA ASN A 33 -1.66 -6.20 -1.14
C ASN A 33 -1.13 -4.96 -1.87
N THR A 34 -1.90 -3.87 -1.85
CA THR A 34 -1.55 -2.62 -2.55
C THR A 34 -1.94 -1.42 -1.72
N VAL A 35 -1.23 -0.32 -1.95
CA VAL A 35 -1.60 0.99 -1.42
C VAL A 35 -2.89 1.49 -2.06
N LYS A 36 -3.63 2.28 -1.32
CA LYS A 36 -4.89 2.90 -1.77
C LYS A 36 -4.93 4.35 -1.32
N ALA A 37 -5.61 5.18 -2.10
CA ALA A 37 -5.94 6.53 -1.67
C ALA A 37 -7.37 6.89 -2.07
N THR A 38 -7.97 7.78 -1.30
CA THR A 38 -9.25 8.41 -1.66
C THR A 38 -9.02 9.90 -1.77
N LEU A 39 -9.30 10.45 -2.92
CA LEU A 39 -9.21 11.89 -3.21
C LEU A 39 -10.60 12.44 -3.43
N ILE A 40 -10.95 13.48 -2.69
CA ILE A 40 -12.20 14.24 -2.88
C ILE A 40 -11.82 15.63 -3.37
N TYR A 41 -12.44 16.05 -4.46
CA TYR A 41 -12.29 17.38 -5.00
C TYR A 41 -13.62 17.95 -5.49
N THR A 42 -13.72 19.26 -5.50
CA THR A 42 -14.86 20.01 -6.03
C THR A 42 -14.42 20.78 -7.27
N ASP A 43 -15.21 20.71 -8.32
CA ASP A 43 -14.96 21.37 -9.59
C ASP A 43 -16.12 22.31 -9.92
N SER A 44 -15.83 23.55 -10.26
CA SER A 44 -16.80 24.60 -10.59
C SER A 44 -17.08 24.73 -12.09
N GLY A 45 -16.53 23.82 -12.92
CA GLY A 45 -16.93 23.73 -14.32
C GLY A 45 -16.10 24.52 -15.32
N ASP A 46 -14.95 25.07 -14.92
CA ASP A 46 -14.05 25.80 -15.83
C ASP A 46 -12.60 25.27 -15.79
N THR A 47 -12.46 23.99 -15.46
CA THR A 47 -11.14 23.38 -15.31
C THR A 47 -10.51 23.09 -16.67
N ILE A 48 -11.30 22.71 -17.69
CA ILE A 48 -10.83 22.40 -19.04
C ILE A 48 -11.84 22.94 -20.07
N ASP A 49 -11.49 24.02 -20.75
CA ASP A 49 -12.29 24.60 -21.87
C ASP A 49 -13.77 24.78 -21.51
N GLY A 50 -14.05 25.31 -20.33
CA GLY A 50 -15.43 25.51 -19.85
C GLY A 50 -16.15 24.25 -19.37
N LYS A 51 -15.42 23.14 -19.17
CA LYS A 51 -15.95 21.89 -18.66
C LYS A 51 -15.31 21.52 -17.32
N THR A 52 -15.99 20.64 -16.58
CA THR A 52 -15.38 20.02 -15.39
C THR A 52 -14.21 19.11 -15.79
N ALA A 53 -13.28 18.86 -14.86
CA ALA A 53 -12.18 17.91 -15.08
C ALA A 53 -12.71 16.53 -15.50
N ARG A 54 -13.82 16.08 -14.92
CA ARG A 54 -14.45 14.81 -15.26
C ARG A 54 -14.96 14.75 -16.70
N SER A 55 -15.64 15.79 -17.16
CA SER A 55 -16.19 15.81 -18.52
C SER A 55 -15.18 16.24 -19.58
N GLY A 56 -14.20 17.06 -19.20
CA GLY A 56 -13.11 17.51 -20.08
C GLY A 56 -12.03 16.48 -20.33
N LEU A 57 -11.72 15.63 -19.34
CA LEU A 57 -10.75 14.52 -19.44
C LEU A 57 -11.40 13.15 -19.63
N PRO A 58 -12.70 13.05 -19.88
CA PRO A 58 -13.58 11.92 -19.63
C PRO A 58 -13.05 10.90 -18.58
N ILE A 59 -12.94 11.38 -17.35
CA ILE A 59 -12.46 10.53 -16.24
C ILE A 59 -13.45 9.38 -16.02
N VAL A 60 -13.04 8.18 -16.35
CA VAL A 60 -13.84 6.96 -16.23
C VAL A 60 -13.15 5.94 -15.32
N LYS A 61 -11.91 5.59 -15.63
CA LYS A 61 -11.04 4.67 -14.89
C LYS A 61 -9.66 4.59 -15.55
N ASP A 62 -8.70 4.10 -14.79
CA ASP A 62 -7.32 3.87 -15.22
C ASP A 62 -6.56 5.19 -15.57
N GLU A 63 -7.12 6.39 -15.29
CA GLU A 63 -6.39 7.65 -15.40
C GLU A 63 -5.29 7.72 -14.34
N MET A 64 -4.13 8.23 -14.76
CA MET A 64 -2.99 8.39 -13.89
C MET A 64 -3.12 9.64 -13.02
N VAL A 65 -2.89 9.48 -11.73
CA VAL A 65 -2.89 10.58 -10.75
C VAL A 65 -1.52 10.71 -10.14
N THR A 66 -0.95 11.92 -10.24
CA THR A 66 0.29 12.30 -9.56
C THR A 66 -0.06 13.01 -8.27
N LEU A 67 0.54 12.56 -7.17
CA LEU A 67 0.35 13.15 -5.84
C LEU A 67 1.72 13.47 -5.23
N LYS A 68 1.84 14.65 -4.65
CA LYS A 68 3.03 15.06 -3.92
C LYS A 68 2.67 15.78 -2.65
N PHE A 69 3.13 15.24 -1.52
CA PHE A 69 2.99 15.86 -0.22
C PHE A 69 4.35 16.17 0.38
N GLU A 70 4.36 17.13 1.25
CA GLU A 70 5.53 17.49 2.04
C GLU A 70 5.06 17.75 3.47
N ASP A 71 5.73 17.16 4.44
CA ASP A 71 5.50 17.45 5.85
C ASP A 71 6.20 18.76 6.28
N ASN A 72 5.98 19.19 7.52
CA ASN A 72 6.61 20.39 8.06
C ASN A 72 8.14 20.25 8.19
N ASN A 73 8.68 19.03 8.13
CA ASN A 73 10.12 18.75 8.16
C ASN A 73 10.72 18.62 6.76
N LYS A 74 9.96 18.96 5.72
CA LYS A 74 10.35 18.83 4.31
C LYS A 74 10.55 17.38 3.83
N ASN A 75 10.07 16.40 4.56
CA ASN A 75 9.99 15.05 4.03
C ASN A 75 8.92 15.00 2.95
N THR A 76 9.30 14.53 1.78
CA THR A 76 8.42 14.49 0.62
C THR A 76 7.98 13.06 0.34
N LEU A 77 6.68 12.84 0.22
CA LEU A 77 6.08 11.65 -0.32
C LEU A 77 5.53 11.98 -1.71
N GLU A 78 6.01 11.29 -2.73
CA GLU A 78 5.68 11.54 -4.13
C GLU A 78 5.27 10.26 -4.82
N PHE A 79 4.07 10.28 -5.40
CA PHE A 79 3.53 9.25 -6.27
C PHE A 79 3.48 9.81 -7.69
N SER A 80 4.41 9.38 -8.53
CA SER A 80 4.56 9.89 -9.88
C SER A 80 5.18 8.86 -10.81
N GLU A 81 4.98 9.02 -12.11
CA GLU A 81 5.60 8.20 -13.14
C GLU A 81 7.14 8.19 -13.03
N LYS A 82 7.75 9.31 -12.63
CA LYS A 82 9.21 9.41 -12.43
C LYS A 82 9.75 8.45 -11.38
N LYS A 83 8.91 8.11 -10.39
CA LYS A 83 9.26 7.16 -9.32
C LYS A 83 8.68 5.76 -9.54
N ASN A 84 7.99 5.54 -10.65
CA ASN A 84 7.25 4.31 -10.97
C ASN A 84 6.29 3.87 -9.85
N ASN A 85 5.70 4.82 -9.15
CA ASN A 85 4.77 4.56 -8.04
C ASN A 85 3.47 5.38 -8.16
N GLU A 86 3.17 5.87 -9.36
CA GLU A 86 1.96 6.59 -9.69
C GLU A 86 0.70 5.80 -9.30
N LEU A 87 -0.36 6.52 -8.98
CA LEU A 87 -1.65 5.96 -8.65
C LEU A 87 -2.63 6.11 -9.81
N TYR A 88 -3.59 5.21 -9.89
CA TYR A 88 -4.56 5.16 -10.96
C TYR A 88 -5.98 5.19 -10.43
N VAL A 89 -6.88 5.85 -11.16
CA VAL A 89 -8.29 5.89 -10.83
C VAL A 89 -8.92 4.51 -11.04
N LYS A 90 -9.37 3.91 -9.96
CA LYS A 90 -10.12 2.64 -9.97
C LYS A 90 -11.62 2.86 -9.98
N LYS A 91 -12.09 3.89 -9.29
CA LYS A 91 -13.51 4.21 -9.16
C LYS A 91 -13.71 5.70 -9.06
N VAL A 92 -14.72 6.17 -9.75
CA VAL A 92 -15.25 7.54 -9.68
C VAL A 92 -16.60 7.50 -8.98
N THR A 93 -16.78 8.32 -7.96
CA THR A 93 -18.02 8.39 -7.18
C THR A 93 -18.49 9.85 -7.13
N PRO A 94 -19.55 10.24 -7.83
CA PRO A 94 -20.19 11.53 -7.63
C PRO A 94 -20.73 11.60 -6.20
N LEU A 95 -20.38 12.64 -5.45
CA LEU A 95 -20.80 12.83 -4.06
C LEU A 95 -21.89 13.91 -3.96
N LEU A 96 -21.72 15.00 -4.69
CA LEU A 96 -22.65 16.10 -4.75
C LEU A 96 -22.61 16.69 -6.16
N GLU A 97 -23.77 16.96 -6.74
CA GLU A 97 -23.93 17.58 -8.05
C GLU A 97 -24.91 18.75 -7.90
N ASP A 98 -24.45 19.96 -8.17
CA ASP A 98 -25.23 21.17 -8.15
C ASP A 98 -25.12 21.87 -9.51
N THR A 99 -25.96 22.85 -9.79
CA THR A 99 -25.97 23.61 -11.05
C THR A 99 -24.65 24.29 -11.38
N ARG A 100 -23.80 24.55 -10.40
CA ARG A 100 -22.54 25.32 -10.55
C ARG A 100 -21.29 24.56 -10.09
N SER A 101 -21.42 23.39 -9.48
CA SER A 101 -20.28 22.65 -8.98
C SER A 101 -20.57 21.15 -8.86
N GLU A 102 -19.55 20.35 -9.03
CA GLU A 102 -19.58 18.90 -8.88
C GLU A 102 -18.51 18.49 -7.86
N THR A 103 -18.91 17.73 -6.82
CA THR A 103 -17.95 17.13 -5.87
C THR A 103 -17.81 15.66 -6.16
N ILE A 104 -16.59 15.23 -6.39
CA ILE A 104 -16.25 13.89 -6.85
C ILE A 104 -15.27 13.24 -5.90
N GLY A 105 -15.53 11.99 -5.57
CA GLY A 105 -14.60 11.09 -4.89
C GLY A 105 -13.92 10.14 -5.88
N LEU A 106 -12.59 10.15 -5.90
CA LEU A 106 -11.77 9.20 -6.66
C LEU A 106 -11.18 8.17 -5.71
N THR A 107 -11.38 6.88 -6.01
CA THR A 107 -10.62 5.81 -5.38
C THR A 107 -9.41 5.50 -6.24
N LEU A 108 -8.23 5.67 -5.68
CA LEU A 108 -6.95 5.50 -6.34
C LEU A 108 -6.25 4.22 -5.84
N VAL A 109 -5.57 3.55 -6.73
CA VAL A 109 -4.82 2.30 -6.46
C VAL A 109 -3.52 2.30 -7.25
N SER A 110 -2.59 1.42 -6.87
CA SER A 110 -1.38 1.19 -7.66
C SER A 110 -1.66 0.47 -8.98
N ALA A 111 -0.75 0.62 -9.95
CA ALA A 111 -0.84 -0.02 -11.27
C ALA A 111 -1.00 -1.54 -11.16
N GLU A 112 -0.36 -2.15 -10.17
CA GLU A 112 -0.36 -3.59 -9.95
C GLU A 112 -1.74 -4.12 -9.52
N ASP A 113 -2.56 -3.31 -8.84
CA ASP A 113 -3.96 -3.69 -8.53
C ASP A 113 -4.78 -3.81 -9.80
N LEU A 114 -4.60 -2.90 -10.75
CA LEU A 114 -5.27 -2.95 -12.06
C LEU A 114 -4.76 -4.14 -12.89
N THR A 115 -3.45 -4.34 -12.91
CA THR A 115 -2.81 -5.44 -13.64
C THR A 115 -3.25 -6.80 -13.10
N ASN A 116 -3.36 -6.93 -11.77
CA ASN A 116 -3.82 -8.16 -11.13
C ASN A 116 -5.19 -8.62 -11.66
N THR A 117 -6.10 -7.71 -11.95
CA THR A 117 -7.42 -8.07 -12.49
C THR A 117 -7.39 -8.56 -13.93
N LYS A 118 -6.35 -8.20 -14.68
CA LYS A 118 -6.19 -8.51 -16.11
C LYS A 118 -5.34 -9.76 -16.36
N VAL A 119 -4.54 -10.20 -15.35
CA VAL A 119 -3.57 -11.27 -15.49
C VAL A 119 -4.03 -12.54 -14.78
N ASN A 120 -3.95 -13.66 -15.48
CA ASN A 120 -4.12 -15.01 -14.92
C ASN A 120 -2.84 -15.80 -15.10
N LEU A 121 -2.30 -16.34 -14.02
CA LEU A 121 -1.05 -17.09 -14.03
C LEU A 121 -1.27 -18.49 -14.61
N LYS A 122 -0.37 -18.89 -15.50
CA LYS A 122 -0.39 -20.19 -16.20
C LYS A 122 0.89 -21.00 -15.97
N ASN A 123 2.01 -20.31 -15.72
CA ASN A 123 3.31 -20.93 -15.61
C ASN A 123 3.45 -21.64 -14.27
N ARG A 124 3.91 -22.90 -14.30
CA ARG A 124 4.15 -23.71 -13.12
C ARG A 124 5.11 -23.02 -12.15
N PHE A 125 4.86 -23.15 -10.89
CA PHE A 125 5.75 -22.76 -9.80
C PHE A 125 6.64 -23.95 -9.43
N ASP A 126 7.95 -23.78 -9.60
CA ASP A 126 8.95 -24.75 -9.21
C ASP A 126 10.03 -24.06 -8.37
N GLY A 127 10.57 -24.73 -7.37
CA GLY A 127 11.62 -24.19 -6.51
C GLY A 127 11.12 -23.44 -5.29
N LYS A 128 11.94 -22.56 -4.74
CA LYS A 128 11.62 -21.80 -3.51
C LYS A 128 10.40 -20.89 -3.71
N ILE A 129 9.64 -20.68 -2.63
CA ILE A 129 8.50 -19.77 -2.65
C ILE A 129 8.94 -18.35 -2.96
N SER A 130 10.04 -17.88 -2.36
CA SER A 130 10.62 -16.54 -2.62
C SER A 130 10.90 -16.30 -4.10
N ASP A 131 11.40 -17.30 -4.83
CA ASP A 131 11.67 -17.19 -6.26
C ASP A 131 10.37 -17.06 -7.06
N SER A 132 9.35 -17.84 -6.68
CA SER A 132 8.03 -17.75 -7.29
C SER A 132 7.37 -16.40 -7.03
N VAL A 133 7.49 -15.84 -5.82
CA VAL A 133 7.01 -14.50 -5.48
C VAL A 133 7.70 -13.44 -6.33
N ASN A 134 9.03 -13.52 -6.44
CA ASN A 134 9.80 -12.59 -7.27
C ASN A 134 9.35 -12.63 -8.74
N ARG A 135 9.18 -13.81 -9.31
CA ARG A 135 8.69 -13.97 -10.68
C ARG A 135 7.31 -13.37 -10.88
N ILE A 136 6.37 -13.62 -9.96
CA ILE A 136 5.01 -13.05 -10.05
C ILE A 136 5.06 -11.52 -10.03
N LEU A 137 5.94 -10.92 -9.22
CA LEU A 137 6.04 -9.47 -9.12
C LEU A 137 6.74 -8.84 -10.32
N THR A 138 7.85 -9.40 -10.77
CA THR A 138 8.75 -8.77 -11.74
C THR A 138 8.52 -9.16 -13.19
N GLU A 139 8.03 -10.38 -13.46
CA GLU A 139 7.77 -10.80 -14.84
C GLU A 139 6.54 -10.10 -15.41
N GLY A 140 6.71 -9.43 -16.54
CA GLY A 140 5.63 -8.80 -17.31
C GLY A 140 5.02 -9.72 -18.37
N ASN A 141 4.37 -9.13 -19.37
CA ASN A 141 3.77 -9.81 -20.51
C ASN A 141 2.77 -10.92 -20.13
N PHE A 142 1.86 -10.62 -19.20
CA PHE A 142 0.83 -11.54 -18.69
C PHE A 142 1.36 -12.78 -17.95
N LYS A 143 2.65 -12.83 -17.62
CA LYS A 143 3.23 -13.88 -16.77
C LYS A 143 3.22 -13.53 -15.30
N GLY A 144 3.12 -12.26 -14.98
CA GLY A 144 3.08 -11.70 -13.65
C GLY A 144 2.65 -10.23 -13.69
N LEU A 145 2.91 -9.49 -12.62
CA LEU A 145 2.51 -8.09 -12.48
C LEU A 145 3.42 -7.13 -13.26
N GLY A 146 4.68 -7.51 -13.50
CA GLY A 146 5.65 -6.68 -14.21
C GLY A 146 5.96 -5.37 -13.51
N THR A 147 5.99 -5.36 -12.17
CA THR A 147 6.25 -4.14 -11.42
C THR A 147 7.64 -3.58 -11.69
N LYS A 148 7.73 -2.26 -11.75
CA LYS A 148 8.99 -1.51 -11.82
C LYS A 148 9.41 -0.97 -10.45
N LYS A 149 8.57 -1.16 -9.44
CA LYS A 149 8.85 -0.74 -8.07
C LYS A 149 9.93 -1.60 -7.44
N LYS A 150 10.54 -1.09 -6.37
CA LYS A 150 11.44 -1.88 -5.54
C LYS A 150 10.69 -3.11 -5.01
N VAL A 151 11.35 -4.25 -5.04
CA VAL A 151 10.85 -5.51 -4.49
C VAL A 151 11.82 -6.01 -3.44
N ASP A 152 11.35 -6.23 -2.23
CA ASP A 152 12.14 -6.71 -1.11
C ASP A 152 11.54 -8.01 -0.56
N ILE A 153 12.14 -9.13 -0.94
CA ILE A 153 11.66 -10.48 -0.64
C ILE A 153 12.64 -11.17 0.28
N GLU A 154 12.14 -11.62 1.41
CA GLU A 154 12.87 -12.48 2.32
C GLU A 154 12.93 -13.91 1.78
N ALA A 155 14.12 -14.50 1.80
CA ALA A 155 14.36 -15.84 1.31
C ALA A 155 13.58 -16.89 2.10
N THR A 156 13.10 -17.92 1.38
CA THR A 156 12.36 -19.04 1.98
C THR A 156 13.11 -20.35 1.83
N THR A 157 12.98 -21.24 2.83
CA THR A 157 13.60 -22.58 2.80
C THR A 157 12.78 -23.58 1.99
N ASN A 158 11.46 -23.48 2.09
CA ASN A 158 10.57 -24.46 1.49
C ASN A 158 10.33 -24.21 0.00
N SER A 159 10.18 -25.31 -0.72
CA SER A 159 9.94 -25.35 -2.15
C SER A 159 8.49 -25.72 -2.47
N LEU A 160 8.06 -25.30 -3.63
CA LEU A 160 6.76 -25.61 -4.20
C LEU A 160 6.94 -26.30 -5.56
N ASN A 161 5.95 -27.12 -5.86
CA ASN A 161 5.74 -27.67 -7.18
C ASN A 161 4.22 -27.66 -7.44
N LYS A 162 3.73 -26.54 -8.00
CA LYS A 162 2.29 -26.32 -8.20
C LYS A 162 1.96 -25.63 -9.52
N ILE A 163 0.78 -25.97 -10.03
CA ILE A 163 0.19 -25.31 -11.20
C ILE A 163 -0.76 -24.21 -10.69
N PRO A 164 -0.70 -22.99 -11.23
CA PRO A 164 -1.46 -21.84 -10.74
C PRO A 164 -2.97 -21.88 -11.02
N ASN A 165 -3.44 -22.84 -11.81
CA ASN A 165 -4.87 -23.03 -12.12
C ASN A 165 -5.59 -21.75 -12.59
N ASN A 166 -4.91 -20.95 -13.40
CA ASN A 166 -5.46 -19.72 -13.98
C ASN A 166 -5.99 -18.71 -12.94
N LYS A 167 -5.37 -18.66 -11.75
CA LYS A 167 -5.69 -17.68 -10.70
C LYS A 167 -4.87 -16.40 -10.86
N HIS A 168 -5.39 -15.31 -10.30
CA HIS A 168 -4.73 -14.01 -10.31
C HIS A 168 -3.46 -13.99 -9.45
N PRO A 169 -2.50 -13.09 -9.74
CA PRO A 169 -1.25 -12.94 -8.99
C PRO A 169 -1.43 -12.80 -7.48
N PHE A 170 -2.30 -11.89 -7.01
CA PHE A 170 -2.49 -11.65 -5.57
C PHE A 170 -3.06 -12.86 -4.82
N TYR A 171 -3.87 -13.68 -5.49
CA TYR A 171 -4.32 -14.94 -4.90
C TYR A 171 -3.13 -15.82 -4.51
N TRP A 172 -2.15 -15.95 -5.39
CA TRP A 172 -0.99 -16.79 -5.13
C TRP A 172 -0.02 -16.15 -4.14
N LEU A 173 0.20 -14.83 -4.22
CA LEU A 173 1.06 -14.13 -3.27
C LEU A 173 0.54 -14.27 -1.83
N ASN A 174 -0.77 -14.12 -1.61
CA ASN A 174 -1.40 -14.35 -0.31
C ASN A 174 -1.34 -15.81 0.13
N LYS A 175 -1.52 -16.74 -0.81
CA LYS A 175 -1.39 -18.17 -0.51
C LYS A 175 0.04 -18.54 -0.14
N PHE A 176 1.02 -17.96 -0.80
CA PHE A 176 2.43 -18.15 -0.48
C PHE A 176 2.79 -17.56 0.88
N SER A 177 2.23 -16.41 1.24
CA SER A 177 2.43 -15.83 2.57
C SER A 177 2.05 -16.79 3.70
N SER A 178 0.98 -17.57 3.52
CA SER A 178 0.56 -18.57 4.52
C SER A 178 1.37 -19.86 4.50
N GLN A 179 2.21 -20.10 3.49
CA GLN A 179 2.96 -21.34 3.33
C GLN A 179 4.48 -21.14 3.44
N ALA A 180 4.96 -19.91 3.34
CA ALA A 180 6.37 -19.58 3.36
C ALA A 180 7.01 -19.86 4.73
N VAL A 181 8.24 -20.37 4.70
CA VAL A 181 9.09 -20.60 5.88
C VAL A 181 10.39 -19.84 5.66
N SER A 182 10.74 -18.98 6.61
CA SER A 182 11.95 -18.16 6.51
C SER A 182 13.23 -18.99 6.54
N GLU A 183 14.21 -18.58 5.75
CA GLU A 183 15.56 -19.10 5.79
C GLU A 183 16.40 -18.42 6.89
N THR A 184 16.06 -17.20 7.26
CA THR A 184 16.87 -16.33 8.11
C THR A 184 16.48 -16.39 9.59
N THR A 185 15.25 -16.73 9.91
CA THR A 185 14.70 -16.61 11.28
C THR A 185 14.71 -17.91 12.06
N GLN A 186 15.46 -18.93 11.65
CA GLN A 186 15.61 -20.19 12.41
C GLN A 186 16.08 -19.99 13.87
N LYS A 187 16.60 -18.81 14.19
CA LYS A 187 17.05 -18.46 15.55
C LYS A 187 16.00 -17.77 16.42
N LEU A 188 14.91 -17.25 15.82
CA LEU A 188 13.91 -16.41 16.51
C LEU A 188 12.61 -17.13 16.85
N GLY A 189 12.55 -18.45 16.67
CA GLY A 189 11.41 -19.24 17.12
C GLY A 189 10.52 -19.79 16.02
N GLU A 190 10.97 -19.79 14.77
CA GLU A 190 10.31 -20.43 13.61
C GLU A 190 8.83 -20.08 13.46
N SER A 191 8.45 -18.82 13.77
CA SER A 191 7.07 -18.44 13.55
C SER A 191 6.76 -18.43 12.06
N ALA A 192 5.67 -19.09 11.70
CA ALA A 192 5.20 -19.13 10.34
C ALA A 192 4.25 -17.97 10.10
N GLY A 193 4.61 -17.12 9.21
CA GLY A 193 3.74 -16.04 8.79
C GLY A 193 4.52 -15.02 8.02
N TYR A 194 4.29 -15.00 6.71
CA TYR A 194 4.76 -13.95 5.83
C TYR A 194 3.63 -12.99 5.56
N PHE A 195 3.99 -11.75 5.33
CA PHE A 195 3.10 -10.73 4.82
C PHE A 195 3.55 -10.34 3.41
N PHE A 196 2.59 -10.23 2.51
CA PHE A 196 2.76 -9.63 1.21
C PHE A 196 2.01 -8.30 1.20
N TYR A 197 2.74 -7.21 1.04
CA TYR A 197 2.16 -5.87 1.08
C TYR A 197 2.95 -4.88 0.25
N GLU A 198 2.32 -3.77 -0.06
CA GLU A 198 2.91 -2.61 -0.71
C GLU A 198 2.95 -1.42 0.23
N THR A 199 4.01 -0.65 0.14
CA THR A 199 4.14 0.68 0.75
C THR A 199 4.55 1.71 -0.32
N SER A 200 4.69 2.97 0.08
CA SER A 200 5.26 4.01 -0.77
C SER A 200 6.69 3.69 -1.28
N GLU A 201 7.41 2.78 -0.61
CA GLU A 201 8.76 2.38 -0.99
C GLU A 201 8.81 1.21 -1.98
N GLY A 202 7.73 0.46 -2.13
CA GLY A 202 7.65 -0.71 -3.01
C GLY A 202 6.91 -1.90 -2.42
N PHE A 203 7.20 -3.09 -2.95
CA PHE A 203 6.61 -4.35 -2.52
C PHE A 203 7.50 -5.12 -1.56
N PHE A 204 6.87 -5.73 -0.58
CA PHE A 204 7.53 -6.49 0.47
C PHE A 204 6.90 -7.86 0.64
N PHE A 205 7.77 -8.85 0.82
CA PHE A 205 7.37 -10.20 1.23
C PHE A 205 8.26 -10.61 2.39
N LYS A 206 7.79 -10.43 3.61
CA LYS A 206 8.57 -10.53 4.86
C LYS A 206 7.89 -11.40 5.88
N SER A 207 8.69 -12.13 6.66
CA SER A 207 8.20 -12.83 7.84
C SER A 207 7.86 -11.85 8.97
N ILE A 208 6.96 -12.26 9.85
CA ILE A 208 6.63 -11.48 11.05
C ILE A 208 7.85 -11.29 11.94
N ASP A 209 8.72 -12.29 12.03
CA ASP A 209 9.94 -12.23 12.83
C ASP A 209 10.90 -11.15 12.33
N THR A 210 11.13 -11.12 11.01
CA THR A 210 11.95 -10.05 10.40
C THR A 210 11.33 -8.66 10.58
N LEU A 211 10.00 -8.56 10.55
CA LEU A 211 9.32 -7.29 10.78
C LEU A 211 9.44 -6.82 12.24
N LEU A 212 9.46 -7.73 13.19
CA LEU A 212 9.61 -7.42 14.62
C LEU A 212 11.07 -7.16 15.04
N ASP A 213 12.05 -7.72 14.33
CA ASP A 213 13.50 -7.55 14.60
C ASP A 213 14.08 -6.23 14.06
N GLN A 214 13.24 -5.33 13.54
CA GLN A 214 13.68 -4.05 13.03
C GLN A 214 14.05 -3.10 14.18
N LYS A 215 15.12 -2.32 13.97
CA LYS A 215 15.45 -1.22 14.89
C LYS A 215 14.32 -0.19 14.90
N PRO A 216 13.94 0.34 16.07
CA PRO A 216 12.95 1.41 16.16
C PRO A 216 13.36 2.62 15.30
N LYS A 217 12.48 3.07 14.41
CA LYS A 217 12.72 4.29 13.62
C LYS A 217 12.43 5.55 14.40
N LYS A 218 11.45 5.48 15.32
CA LYS A 218 11.03 6.60 16.18
C LYS A 218 10.60 6.07 17.53
N SER A 219 10.81 6.86 18.54
CA SER A 219 10.32 6.61 19.90
C SER A 219 9.32 7.69 20.28
N PHE A 220 8.25 7.26 20.94
CA PHE A 220 7.21 8.14 21.45
C PHE A 220 7.16 8.00 22.96
N ILE A 221 6.98 9.12 23.65
CA ILE A 221 6.77 9.12 25.09
C ILE A 221 5.27 9.24 25.33
N TYR A 222 4.68 8.21 25.94
CA TYR A 222 3.33 8.27 26.45
C TYR A 222 3.39 8.70 27.90
N ASN A 223 2.80 9.84 28.20
CA ASN A 223 2.74 10.36 29.56
C ASN A 223 1.29 10.31 30.05
N GLU A 224 1.01 9.39 30.93
CA GLU A 224 -0.32 9.21 31.52
C GLU A 224 -0.57 10.17 32.71
N THR A 225 0.51 10.71 33.30
CA THR A 225 0.45 11.63 34.43
C THR A 225 1.19 12.93 34.13
N PRO A 226 0.58 14.11 34.41
CA PRO A 226 1.22 15.42 34.14
C PRO A 226 2.53 15.67 34.90
N ASP A 227 2.90 14.83 35.83
CA ASP A 227 3.98 15.06 36.81
C ASP A 227 5.22 14.15 36.57
N SER A 228 5.42 13.68 35.38
CA SER A 228 6.58 12.82 35.05
C SER A 228 7.86 13.65 34.89
N ARG A 229 8.41 14.07 36.00
CA ARG A 229 9.77 14.63 36.06
C ARG A 229 10.77 13.46 36.00
N GLY A 230 11.65 13.46 35.00
CA GLY A 230 12.76 12.52 34.93
C GLY A 230 12.54 11.30 34.02
N ILE A 231 11.73 11.43 32.95
CA ILE A 231 11.68 10.40 31.90
C ILE A 231 12.95 10.49 31.08
N ASP A 232 13.71 9.38 31.02
CA ASP A 232 14.83 9.25 30.09
C ASP A 232 14.30 9.31 28.66
N VAL A 233 14.79 10.30 27.91
CA VAL A 233 14.39 10.51 26.52
C VAL A 233 15.17 9.54 25.64
N PRO A 234 14.50 8.64 24.89
CA PRO A 234 15.18 7.72 23.98
C PRO A 234 15.97 8.46 22.88
N GLU A 235 17.09 7.90 22.43
CA GLU A 235 17.93 8.49 21.36
C GLU A 235 17.16 8.81 20.08
N SER A 236 16.10 8.04 19.77
CA SER A 236 15.26 8.22 18.58
C SER A 236 14.11 9.21 18.78
N TYR A 237 14.03 9.88 19.94
CA TYR A 237 13.00 10.87 20.21
C TYR A 237 13.32 12.18 19.49
N ASP A 238 12.40 12.65 18.65
CA ASP A 238 12.59 13.84 17.81
C ASP A 238 12.12 15.17 18.46
N GLY A 239 11.76 15.13 19.74
CA GLY A 239 11.31 16.32 20.49
C GLY A 239 9.89 16.77 20.17
N LYS A 240 9.13 16.03 19.33
CA LYS A 240 7.75 16.38 19.02
C LYS A 240 6.78 15.82 20.05
N ALA A 241 5.93 16.67 20.57
CA ALA A 241 4.76 16.24 21.33
C ALA A 241 3.72 15.70 20.33
N LEU A 242 3.43 14.41 20.40
CA LEU A 242 2.33 13.80 19.66
C LEU A 242 1.25 13.44 20.67
N GLU A 243 0.02 13.78 20.34
CA GLU A 243 -1.12 13.25 21.07
C GLU A 243 -1.19 11.75 20.75
N MET A 244 -1.03 10.92 21.77
CA MET A 244 -1.10 9.48 21.66
C MET A 244 -2.25 8.97 22.53
N GLN A 245 -3.21 8.33 21.88
CA GLN A 245 -4.31 7.66 22.56
C GLN A 245 -4.01 6.16 22.62
N SER A 246 -3.94 5.60 23.81
CA SER A 246 -3.81 4.16 24.01
C SER A 246 -5.16 3.56 24.38
N ASP A 247 -5.68 2.65 23.57
CA ASP A 247 -6.86 1.84 23.90
C ASP A 247 -6.41 0.43 24.29
N ASN A 248 -6.21 0.23 25.59
CA ASN A 248 -5.78 -1.05 26.15
C ASN A 248 -6.98 -1.97 26.43
N ARG A 249 -7.70 -2.37 25.39
CA ARG A 249 -8.73 -3.40 25.52
C ARG A 249 -8.10 -4.77 25.59
N ILE A 250 -8.15 -5.36 26.77
CA ILE A 250 -7.74 -6.77 26.94
C ILE A 250 -8.95 -7.64 26.63
N ASP A 251 -9.04 -8.09 25.39
CA ASP A 251 -9.98 -9.14 24.98
C ASP A 251 -9.26 -10.48 25.01
N ALA A 252 -9.57 -11.31 26.01
CA ALA A 252 -8.98 -12.62 26.16
C ALA A 252 -9.30 -13.55 24.97
N VAL A 253 -10.48 -13.41 24.36
CA VAL A 253 -10.89 -14.18 23.19
C VAL A 253 -10.09 -13.77 21.95
N GLN A 254 -9.90 -12.47 21.76
CA GLN A 254 -9.10 -11.94 20.65
C GLN A 254 -7.61 -12.29 20.81
N LYS A 255 -7.08 -12.20 22.01
CA LYS A 255 -5.71 -12.61 22.33
C LYS A 255 -5.50 -14.10 22.09
N SER A 256 -6.45 -14.93 22.46
CA SER A 256 -6.43 -16.38 22.19
C SER A 256 -6.48 -16.67 20.69
N LYS A 257 -7.32 -15.97 19.93
CA LYS A 257 -7.38 -16.09 18.45
C LYS A 257 -6.08 -15.65 17.78
N MET A 258 -5.44 -14.58 18.23
CA MET A 258 -4.14 -14.16 17.71
C MET A 258 -3.04 -15.19 18.01
N GLY A 259 -3.03 -15.78 19.19
CA GLY A 259 -2.13 -16.88 19.53
C GLY A 259 -2.31 -18.11 18.64
N MET A 260 -3.54 -18.44 18.28
CA MET A 260 -3.83 -19.52 17.35
C MET A 260 -3.42 -19.22 15.91
N THR A 261 -3.46 -17.97 15.50
CA THR A 261 -3.02 -17.57 14.15
C THR A 261 -1.50 -17.52 13.99
N SER A 262 -0.76 -17.37 15.09
CA SER A 262 0.69 -17.37 15.11
C SER A 262 1.30 -18.78 15.21
N ASN A 263 0.53 -19.80 15.60
CA ASN A 263 1.00 -21.17 15.69
C ASN A 263 0.80 -21.90 14.37
N ARG A 264 1.91 -22.27 13.72
CA ARG A 264 1.89 -23.17 12.59
C ARG A 264 1.83 -24.62 13.09
N ILE A 265 0.76 -25.34 12.76
CA ILE A 265 0.73 -26.79 12.90
C ILE A 265 1.39 -27.37 11.64
N VAL A 266 2.59 -27.90 11.80
CA VAL A 266 3.27 -28.69 10.77
C VAL A 266 2.88 -30.13 11.01
N THR A 267 2.03 -30.69 10.14
CA THR A 267 1.76 -32.13 10.08
C THR A 267 2.65 -32.79 9.07
#